data_5b83930ff1d9c7f5674d9035991ab179
#
_entry.id   5b83930ff1d9c7f5674d9035991ab179
#
_cell.length_a   1.000
_cell.length_b   1.000
_cell.length_c   1.000
_cell.angle_alpha   90.00
_cell.angle_beta   90.00
_cell.angle_gamma   90.00
#
_symmetry.space_group_name_H-M   'P 1'
#
loop_
_entity.id
_entity.type
_entity.pdbx_description
1 polymer ?
#
loop_
_entity_poly.entity_id
_entity_poly.type
_entity_poly.pdbx_seq_one_letter_code
_entity_poly.pdbx_strand_id
1 'polypeptide(L)'
;MIRQSIEAWIYHPEDRKILLLKVEDETVSFWQPITGGIESGESPEEACLREIKEETGLVLACSNLTGLGDFTVKIDENLSIHKNLFL
;
A
#
# COMPACT_ATOMS: atom_id res chain seq x y z
N MET A 1 3.85 -5.67 -19.36
CA MET A 1 4.55 -4.95 -18.28
C MET A 1 3.98 -5.33 -16.92
N ILE A 2 4.84 -5.53 -15.95
CA ILE A 2 4.43 -5.78 -14.57
C ILE A 2 4.91 -4.61 -13.73
N ARG A 3 3.97 -3.95 -13.06
CA ARG A 3 4.30 -2.89 -12.11
C ARG A 3 4.36 -3.50 -10.71
N GLN A 4 5.42 -3.20 -9.98
CA GLN A 4 5.59 -3.64 -8.59
C GLN A 4 5.00 -2.58 -7.65
N SER A 5 4.16 -3.01 -6.73
CA SER A 5 3.51 -2.10 -5.78
C SER A 5 3.36 -2.72 -4.40
N ILE A 6 3.01 -1.88 -3.44
CA ILE A 6 2.65 -2.31 -2.08
C ILE A 6 1.22 -1.89 -1.76
N GLU A 7 0.64 -2.59 -0.81
CA GLU A 7 -0.63 -2.24 -0.22
C GLU A 7 -0.51 -2.42 1.29
N ALA A 8 -0.75 -1.36 2.04
CA ALA A 8 -0.57 -1.38 3.49
C ALA A 8 -1.90 -1.10 4.20
N TRP A 9 -2.22 -1.96 5.13
CA TRP A 9 -3.38 -1.85 5.99
C TRP A 9 -2.91 -1.49 7.39
N ILE A 10 -3.20 -0.27 7.84
CA ILE A 10 -2.79 0.19 9.17
C ILE A 10 -3.91 -0.08 10.15
N TYR A 11 -3.59 -0.86 11.19
CA TYR A 11 -4.54 -1.29 12.20
C TYR A 11 -4.20 -0.66 13.55
N HIS A 12 -5.21 -0.10 14.21
CA HIS A 12 -5.09 0.46 15.55
C HIS A 12 -5.75 -0.53 16.54
N PRO A 13 -4.96 -1.32 17.29
CA PRO A 13 -5.50 -2.41 18.11
C PRO A 13 -6.45 -1.96 19.21
N GLU A 14 -6.18 -0.83 19.83
CA GLU A 14 -7.00 -0.32 20.94
C GLU A 14 -8.40 0.05 20.47
N ASP A 15 -8.49 0.73 19.34
CA ASP A 15 -9.76 1.19 18.76
C ASP A 15 -10.38 0.17 17.82
N ARG A 16 -9.64 -0.88 17.45
CA ARG A 16 -10.05 -1.88 16.45
C ARG A 16 -10.46 -1.23 15.12
N LYS A 17 -9.68 -0.25 14.68
CA LYS A 17 -9.94 0.50 13.45
C LYS A 17 -8.84 0.30 12.44
N ILE A 18 -9.22 0.37 11.18
CA ILE A 18 -8.29 0.35 10.05
C ILE A 18 -8.29 1.74 9.42
N LEU A 19 -7.09 2.23 9.11
CA LEU A 19 -6.94 3.51 8.43
C LEU A 19 -7.15 3.32 6.93
N LEU A 20 -8.10 4.06 6.38
CA LEU A 20 -8.33 4.12 4.94
C LEU A 20 -8.19 5.56 4.47
N LEU A 21 -7.66 5.72 3.27
CA LEU A 21 -7.56 7.02 2.62
C LEU A 21 -8.75 7.23 1.70
N LYS A 22 -9.33 8.42 1.75
CA LYS A 22 -10.40 8.77 0.82
C LYS A 22 -9.79 9.35 -0.45
N VAL A 23 -10.11 8.71 -1.57
CA VAL A 23 -9.77 9.22 -2.90
C VAL A 23 -11.02 9.86 -3.48
N GLU A 24 -10.89 11.12 -3.88
CA GLU A 24 -12.04 11.90 -4.32
C GLU A 24 -11.64 12.77 -5.51
N ASP A 25 -12.39 12.65 -6.60
CA ASP A 25 -12.27 13.56 -7.74
C ASP A 25 -13.68 13.94 -8.21
N GLU A 26 -13.80 14.60 -9.34
CA GLU A 26 -15.08 15.09 -9.86
C GLU A 26 -16.08 13.98 -10.18
N THR A 27 -15.60 12.77 -10.45
CA THR A 27 -16.44 11.66 -10.92
C THR A 27 -16.47 10.47 -9.99
N VAL A 28 -15.48 10.33 -9.11
CA VAL A 28 -15.31 9.11 -8.28
C VAL A 28 -14.98 9.50 -6.85
N SER A 29 -15.54 8.75 -5.91
CA SER A 29 -15.20 8.86 -4.49
C SER A 29 -15.15 7.46 -3.91
N PHE A 30 -14.02 7.08 -3.31
CA PHE A 30 -13.86 5.78 -2.69
C PHE A 30 -12.79 5.80 -1.60
N TRP A 31 -12.80 4.77 -0.75
CA TRP A 31 -11.82 4.57 0.31
C TRP A 31 -10.89 3.44 -0.06
N GLN A 32 -9.62 3.58 0.24
CA GLN A 32 -8.64 2.55 -0.06
C GLN A 32 -7.56 2.48 1.03
N PRO A 33 -6.88 1.34 1.18
CA PRO A 33 -5.67 1.26 2.00
C PRO A 33 -4.55 2.09 1.36
N ILE A 34 -3.44 2.24 2.08
CA ILE A 34 -2.27 2.90 1.53
C ILE A 34 -1.69 2.02 0.42
N THR A 35 -1.48 2.59 -0.74
CA THR A 35 -0.94 1.87 -1.89
C THR A 35 0.06 2.76 -2.62
N GLY A 36 1.05 2.16 -3.23
CA GLY A 36 2.04 2.89 -4.01
C GLY A 36 3.00 1.98 -4.73
N GLY A 37 3.75 2.54 -5.66
CA GLY A 37 4.74 1.83 -6.44
C GLY A 37 6.03 1.61 -5.67
N ILE A 38 6.71 0.52 -5.97
CA ILE A 38 8.06 0.25 -5.47
C ILE A 38 9.04 0.92 -6.41
N GLU A 39 9.91 1.77 -5.87
CA GLU A 39 10.93 2.45 -6.66
C GLU A 39 12.14 1.55 -6.88
N SER A 40 12.92 1.87 -7.92
CA SER A 40 14.12 1.12 -8.26
C SER A 40 15.09 1.07 -7.07
N GLY A 41 15.56 -0.13 -6.74
CA GLY A 41 16.49 -0.33 -5.62
C GLY A 41 15.83 -0.40 -4.24
N GLU A 42 14.53 -0.22 -4.18
CA GLU A 42 13.76 -0.24 -2.94
C GLU A 42 13.18 -1.63 -2.70
N SER A 43 13.23 -2.12 -1.46
CA SER A 43 12.52 -3.35 -1.09
C SER A 43 11.03 -3.06 -0.91
N PRO A 44 10.15 -4.07 -0.95
CA PRO A 44 8.73 -3.87 -0.66
C PRO A 44 8.50 -3.24 0.72
N GLU A 45 9.25 -3.64 1.74
CA GLU A 45 9.16 -3.08 3.09
C GLU A 45 9.56 -1.59 3.12
N GLU A 46 10.64 -1.24 2.43
CA GLU A 46 11.09 0.15 2.32
C GLU A 46 10.04 1.00 1.61
N ALA A 47 9.47 0.49 0.52
CA ALA A 47 8.40 1.17 -0.20
C ALA A 47 7.18 1.38 0.69
N CYS A 48 6.81 0.36 1.45
CA CYS A 48 5.69 0.42 2.37
C CYS A 48 5.89 1.52 3.42
N LEU A 49 7.06 1.55 4.06
CA LEU A 49 7.37 2.56 5.06
C LEU A 49 7.39 3.97 4.47
N ARG A 50 7.93 4.12 3.27
CA ARG A 50 7.96 5.40 2.57
C ARG A 50 6.55 5.90 2.25
N GLU A 51 5.70 5.04 1.68
CA GLU A 51 4.32 5.41 1.33
C GLU A 51 3.49 5.75 2.58
N ILE A 52 3.66 5.01 3.67
CA ILE A 52 2.98 5.31 4.93
C ILE A 52 3.38 6.71 5.41
N LYS A 53 4.66 7.04 5.38
CA LYS A 53 5.14 8.35 5.80
C LYS A 53 4.62 9.47 4.90
N GLU A 54 4.65 9.27 3.59
CA GLU A 54 4.19 10.27 2.63
C GLU A 54 2.69 10.57 2.81
N GLU A 55 1.89 9.53 3.02
CA GLU A 55 0.44 9.66 3.06
C GLU A 55 -0.10 10.05 4.45
N THR A 56 0.56 9.63 5.53
CA THR A 56 0.03 9.83 6.88
C THR A 56 0.94 10.64 7.80
N GLY A 57 2.21 10.78 7.46
CA GLY A 57 3.20 11.38 8.34
C GLY A 57 3.75 10.43 9.40
N LEU A 58 3.23 9.21 9.48
CA LEU A 58 3.70 8.23 10.46
C LEU A 58 5.07 7.67 10.08
N VAL A 59 5.99 7.65 11.04
CA VAL A 59 7.31 7.06 10.89
C VAL A 59 7.34 5.74 11.64
N LEU A 60 7.32 4.63 10.89
CA LEU A 60 7.32 3.29 11.45
C LEU A 60 8.63 2.58 11.12
N ALA A 61 8.93 1.51 11.85
CA ALA A 61 10.07 0.65 11.59
C ALA A 61 9.62 -0.64 10.88
N CYS A 62 10.54 -1.34 10.22
CA CYS A 62 10.24 -2.63 9.58
C CYS A 62 9.61 -3.62 10.57
N SER A 63 10.00 -3.57 11.84
CA SER A 63 9.43 -4.43 12.87
C SER A 63 7.93 -4.20 13.11
N ASN A 64 7.40 -3.07 12.67
CA ASN A 64 5.96 -2.77 12.77
C ASN A 64 5.16 -3.40 11.62
N LEU A 65 5.83 -3.91 10.59
CA LEU A 65 5.17 -4.47 9.41
C LEU A 65 5.05 -5.98 9.52
N THR A 66 3.89 -6.50 9.13
CA THR A 66 3.67 -7.94 8.96
C THR A 66 3.30 -8.18 7.50
N GLY A 67 4.12 -8.97 6.82
CA GLY A 67 3.83 -9.36 5.45
C GLY A 67 2.67 -10.34 5.41
N LEU A 68 1.69 -10.07 4.58
CA LEU A 68 0.50 -10.90 4.41
C LEU A 68 0.55 -11.76 3.14
N GLY A 69 1.55 -11.53 2.30
CA GLY A 69 1.68 -12.22 1.02
C GLY A 69 1.62 -11.25 -0.15
N ASP A 70 1.45 -11.81 -1.32
CA ASP A 70 1.44 -11.04 -2.55
C ASP A 70 0.45 -11.64 -3.56
N PHE A 71 0.05 -10.83 -4.52
CA PHE A 71 -0.79 -11.28 -5.62
C PHE A 71 -0.61 -10.36 -6.83
N THR A 72 -1.02 -10.85 -7.99
CA THR A 72 -0.93 -10.08 -9.23
C THR A 72 -2.32 -9.82 -9.79
N VAL A 73 -2.59 -8.58 -10.13
CA VAL A 73 -3.82 -8.14 -10.78
C VAL A 73 -3.52 -7.77 -12.21
N LYS A 74 -4.23 -8.38 -13.16
CA LYS A 74 -4.12 -8.03 -14.55
C LYS A 74 -5.07 -6.86 -14.84
N ILE A 75 -4.52 -5.72 -15.24
CA ILE A 75 -5.31 -4.52 -15.55
C ILE A 75 -5.81 -4.56 -17.00
N ASP A 76 -4.91 -4.88 -17.94
CA ASP A 76 -5.23 -5.08 -19.33
C ASP A 76 -4.21 -6.02 -19.97
N GLU A 77 -4.25 -6.17 -21.29
CA GLU A 77 -3.33 -7.08 -21.99
C GLU A 77 -1.84 -6.72 -21.81
N ASN A 78 -1.55 -5.46 -21.54
CA ASN A 78 -0.19 -4.94 -21.47
C ASN A 78 0.30 -4.61 -20.07
N LEU A 79 -0.60 -4.57 -19.09
CA LEU A 79 -0.27 -4.15 -17.73
C LEU A 79 -0.81 -5.11 -16.68
N SER A 80 0.08 -5.57 -15.83
CA SER A 80 -0.27 -6.27 -14.59
C SER A 80 0.37 -5.54 -13.42
N ILE A 81 -0.26 -5.61 -12.27
CA ILE A 81 0.27 -5.03 -11.04
C ILE A 81 0.50 -6.15 -10.05
N HIS A 82 1.74 -6.30 -9.63
CA HIS A 82 2.12 -7.23 -8.58
C HIS A 82 2.11 -6.46 -7.26
N LYS A 83 1.24 -6.87 -6.36
CA LYS A 83 1.04 -6.21 -5.07
C LYS A 83 1.59 -7.03 -3.92
N ASN A 84 2.33 -6.38 -3.04
CA ASN A 84 2.83 -6.96 -1.79
C ASN A 84 2.00 -6.35 -0.66
N LEU A 85 1.37 -7.20 0.16
CA LEU A 85 0.45 -6.78 1.21
C LEU A 85 1.14 -6.77 2.57
N PHE A 86 0.84 -5.72 3.36
CA PHE A 86 1.36 -5.54 4.71
C PHE A 86 0.25 -5.13 5.67
N LEU A 87 0.43 -5.52 6.91
CA LEU A 87 -0.47 -5.15 8.03
C LEU A 87 0.29 -4.41 9.12
#